data_cccd66259887654f02ce83493e6f1508
#
_entry.id   cccd66259887654f02ce83493e6f1508
#
_cell.length_a   1.000
_cell.length_b   1.000
_cell.length_c   1.000
_cell.angle_alpha   90.00
_cell.angle_beta   90.00
_cell.angle_gamma   90.00
#
_symmetry.space_group_name_H-M   'P 1'
#
loop_
_entity.id
_entity.type
_entity.pdbx_description
1 polymer ?
#
loop_
_entity_poly.entity_id
_entity_poly.type
_entity_poly.pdbx_seq_one_letter_code
_entity_poly.pdbx_strand_id
1 'polypeptide(L)'
;MKLYWQIPHVFSAALLTAVIWILNGSYQGEFQILYTGIWIFILFSILINSNALIFLSLTIIEKVKKKQFQIKENPIILIISLVWNFLLTILLLIIMVFLGILVIDYVGIFLVLILSLPFFAFSVMFLANDVKALVFKIKKRDIETIKGLAISGLLFFLLFGSFGLKFAFFNPQWSEGIDYKALYVKNEAERDYRIPALLALPGDIILSFIESRENAMLDWGDIDLVMKRSTDGGQTWSDIIILRDEGTHTAGNPCPVFDNDTQTVWLPYCFDNKQVFVMNSTDYGSTWSAPKEITVELDLELSGSISQLDMEYGTGPGNGIQMSTGRLIIPSYYFDSRGSHVIYSDDHGATWQKGANLNLGGECQVFEAVNGSLCISCRTTEAYRYVALSSDGGETWNEPFLDSDLPEIGCMASIIRFSSVVSESRNRILYSSPTQGSRGHLTVRISYDEGKTWNVSKLIYEGPSAYSHLIVLSDYTICILFEQGHYDYRESIQFCRFTLTWLTEGLDNVI
;
A
#
# COMPACT_ATOMS: atom_id res chain seq x y z
N MET A 1 37.88 23.06 -31.08
CA MET A 1 37.01 21.91 -31.40
C MET A 1 36.91 20.86 -30.27
N LYS A 2 37.92 20.62 -29.42
CA LYS A 2 37.85 19.65 -28.32
C LYS A 2 37.02 20.13 -27.11
N LEU A 3 36.81 21.44 -26.92
CA LEU A 3 36.10 21.98 -25.75
C LEU A 3 34.57 21.85 -25.87
N TYR A 4 34.01 21.84 -27.08
CA TYR A 4 32.57 21.77 -27.31
C TYR A 4 31.93 20.38 -27.08
N TRP A 5 32.77 19.32 -27.05
CA TRP A 5 32.31 17.97 -26.77
C TRP A 5 32.25 17.64 -25.26
N GLN A 6 32.86 18.46 -24.41
CA GLN A 6 32.87 18.27 -22.97
C GLN A 6 31.68 18.93 -22.28
N ILE A 7 31.09 19.97 -22.88
CA ILE A 7 29.95 20.71 -22.28
C ILE A 7 28.72 19.81 -22.02
N PRO A 8 28.28 18.93 -22.95
CA PRO A 8 27.16 18.03 -22.71
C PRO A 8 27.41 17.05 -21.57
N HIS A 9 28.66 16.56 -21.40
CA HIS A 9 29.02 15.62 -20.35
C HIS A 9 29.07 16.28 -18.97
N VAL A 10 29.54 17.52 -18.86
CA VAL A 10 29.53 18.28 -17.60
C VAL A 10 28.09 18.61 -17.19
N PHE A 11 27.22 18.98 -18.14
CA PHE A 11 25.82 19.22 -17.85
C PHE A 11 25.07 17.94 -17.46
N SER A 12 25.32 16.81 -18.08
CA SER A 12 24.75 15.52 -17.75
C SER A 12 25.20 15.04 -16.36
N ALA A 13 26.47 15.25 -16.00
CA ALA A 13 26.99 14.91 -14.68
C ALA A 13 26.39 15.79 -13.57
N ALA A 14 26.29 17.10 -13.81
CA ALA A 14 25.66 18.03 -12.88
C ALA A 14 24.17 17.74 -12.68
N LEU A 15 23.47 17.34 -13.73
CA LEU A 15 22.06 16.96 -13.69
C LEU A 15 21.89 15.64 -12.92
N LEU A 16 22.73 14.64 -13.16
CA LEU A 16 22.71 13.37 -12.44
C LEU A 16 22.97 13.59 -10.94
N THR A 17 23.90 14.47 -10.61
CA THR A 17 24.21 14.83 -9.22
C THR A 17 23.03 15.55 -8.55
N ALA A 18 22.36 16.46 -9.27
CA ALA A 18 21.18 17.16 -8.78
C ALA A 18 19.99 16.18 -8.57
N VAL A 19 19.78 15.23 -9.49
CA VAL A 19 18.75 14.19 -9.37
C VAL A 19 19.04 13.27 -8.18
N ILE A 20 20.29 12.85 -7.98
CA ILE A 20 20.70 12.03 -6.83
C ILE A 20 20.52 12.81 -5.52
N TRP A 21 20.83 14.11 -5.51
CA TRP A 21 20.65 14.96 -4.33
C TRP A 21 19.17 15.18 -3.99
N ILE A 22 18.32 15.35 -5.00
CA ILE A 22 16.86 15.46 -4.84
C ILE A 22 16.27 14.14 -4.36
N LEU A 23 16.72 13.00 -4.87
CA LEU A 23 16.28 11.67 -4.45
C LEU A 23 16.72 11.31 -3.02
N ASN A 24 17.90 11.76 -2.60
CA ASN A 24 18.40 11.55 -1.22
C ASN A 24 17.80 12.55 -0.19
N GLY A 25 17.24 13.68 -0.63
CA GLY A 25 16.68 14.71 0.25
C GLY A 25 15.18 14.58 0.52
N SER A 26 14.47 13.65 -0.11
CA SER A 26 13.00 13.63 -0.12
C SER A 26 12.40 12.42 0.56
N TYR A 27 12.51 12.35 1.88
CA TYR A 27 11.72 11.42 2.70
C TYR A 27 10.69 12.18 3.55
N GLN A 28 9.95 13.13 2.98
CA GLN A 28 8.79 13.74 3.67
C GLN A 28 7.77 14.28 2.66
N GLY A 29 6.65 13.55 2.49
CA GLY A 29 5.38 14.03 1.98
C GLY A 29 5.12 13.85 0.47
N GLU A 30 3.96 13.30 0.13
CA GLU A 30 3.48 13.00 -1.24
C GLU A 30 3.46 14.22 -2.19
N PHE A 31 3.26 15.42 -1.68
CA PHE A 31 3.32 16.66 -2.46
C PHE A 31 4.72 16.98 -3.00
N GLN A 32 5.79 16.56 -2.34
CA GLN A 32 7.15 16.77 -2.83
C GLN A 32 7.48 15.88 -4.03
N ILE A 33 6.91 14.70 -4.13
CA ILE A 33 7.11 13.78 -5.27
C ILE A 33 6.52 14.39 -6.54
N LEU A 34 5.33 14.99 -6.47
CA LEU A 34 4.69 15.69 -7.58
C LEU A 34 5.51 16.89 -8.04
N TYR A 35 5.98 17.72 -7.10
CA TYR A 35 6.83 18.87 -7.38
C TYR A 35 8.18 18.45 -8.01
N THR A 36 8.80 17.40 -7.49
CA THR A 36 10.05 16.84 -8.00
C THR A 36 9.87 16.28 -9.41
N GLY A 37 8.76 15.57 -9.67
CA GLY A 37 8.42 15.05 -11.01
C GLY A 37 8.24 16.17 -12.04
N ILE A 38 7.57 17.27 -11.68
CA ILE A 38 7.38 18.43 -12.55
C ILE A 38 8.72 19.11 -12.86
N TRP A 39 9.62 19.26 -11.89
CA TRP A 39 10.93 19.84 -12.11
C TRP A 39 11.86 18.98 -12.96
N ILE A 40 11.82 17.66 -12.77
CA ILE A 40 12.53 16.72 -13.63
C ILE A 40 12.01 16.82 -15.07
N PHE A 41 10.70 16.90 -15.26
CA PHE A 41 10.08 17.05 -16.58
C PHE A 41 10.50 18.38 -17.25
N ILE A 42 10.49 19.50 -16.52
CA ILE A 42 10.93 20.83 -17.01
C ILE A 42 12.41 20.77 -17.40
N LEU A 43 13.27 20.18 -16.57
CA LEU A 43 14.71 20.02 -16.84
C LEU A 43 14.98 19.17 -18.08
N PHE A 44 14.27 18.04 -18.26
CA PHE A 44 14.36 17.21 -19.45
C PHE A 44 13.87 17.93 -20.71
N SER A 45 12.77 18.69 -20.61
CA SER A 45 12.25 19.51 -21.70
C SER A 45 13.26 20.59 -22.12
N ILE A 46 13.96 21.23 -21.19
CA ILE A 46 15.02 22.22 -21.46
C ILE A 46 16.21 21.54 -22.11
N LEU A 47 16.60 20.34 -21.68
CA LEU A 47 17.72 19.58 -22.29
C LEU A 47 17.43 19.17 -23.73
N ILE A 48 16.21 18.72 -24.01
CA ILE A 48 15.79 18.35 -25.37
C ILE A 48 15.74 19.58 -26.27
N ASN A 49 15.16 20.68 -25.80
CA ASN A 49 15.09 21.92 -26.53
C ASN A 49 16.46 22.56 -26.74
N SER A 50 17.39 22.44 -25.78
CA SER A 50 18.76 22.94 -25.96
C SER A 50 19.54 22.14 -27.01
N ASN A 51 19.39 20.81 -27.08
CA ASN A 51 19.97 19.98 -28.10
C ASN A 51 19.38 20.29 -29.50
N ALA A 52 18.05 20.49 -29.57
CA ALA A 52 17.41 20.91 -30.84
C ALA A 52 17.87 22.30 -31.29
N LEU A 53 18.03 23.26 -30.36
CA LEU A 53 18.57 24.59 -30.62
C LEU A 53 20.04 24.55 -31.05
N ILE A 54 20.87 23.71 -30.44
CA ILE A 54 22.27 23.51 -30.84
C ILE A 54 22.34 22.95 -32.26
N PHE A 55 21.52 21.94 -32.59
CA PHE A 55 21.45 21.34 -33.91
C PHE A 55 20.96 22.35 -34.96
N LEU A 56 19.92 23.14 -34.63
CA LEU A 56 19.43 24.22 -35.49
C LEU A 56 20.48 25.31 -35.68
N SER A 57 21.20 25.69 -34.64
CA SER A 57 22.27 26.66 -34.66
C SER A 57 23.45 26.20 -35.52
N LEU A 58 23.84 24.92 -35.38
CA LEU A 58 24.88 24.32 -36.24
C LEU A 58 24.44 24.26 -37.71
N THR A 59 23.17 23.96 -37.97
CA THR A 59 22.61 23.93 -39.35
C THR A 59 22.55 25.34 -39.95
N ILE A 60 22.25 26.37 -39.15
CA ILE A 60 22.22 27.76 -39.58
C ILE A 60 23.66 28.26 -39.83
N ILE A 61 24.60 27.94 -38.93
CA ILE A 61 26.03 28.30 -39.09
C ILE A 61 26.61 27.65 -40.35
N GLU A 62 26.21 26.43 -40.67
CA GLU A 62 26.64 25.73 -41.90
C GLU A 62 26.06 26.38 -43.15
N LYS A 63 24.80 26.85 -43.11
CA LYS A 63 24.20 27.62 -44.21
C LYS A 63 24.82 29.01 -44.42
N VAL A 64 25.25 29.65 -43.32
CA VAL A 64 25.85 30.99 -43.36
C VAL A 64 27.32 30.94 -43.78
N LYS A 65 28.08 29.92 -43.42
CA LYS A 65 29.45 29.68 -43.89
C LYS A 65 29.46 28.91 -45.22
N LYS A 66 29.08 29.54 -46.30
CA LYS A 66 29.21 29.03 -47.67
C LYS A 66 30.68 28.82 -48.07
N LYS A 67 31.39 27.93 -47.40
CA LYS A 67 32.65 27.33 -47.88
C LYS A 67 32.88 25.99 -47.24
N GLN A 68 32.67 24.93 -48.04
CA GLN A 68 33.33 23.63 -47.97
C GLN A 68 33.44 22.95 -46.58
N PHE A 69 32.32 22.56 -45.99
CA PHE A 69 32.25 21.35 -45.19
C PHE A 69 31.15 20.49 -45.78
N GLN A 70 31.50 19.64 -46.72
CA GLN A 70 30.68 18.49 -47.04
C GLN A 70 30.75 17.60 -45.81
N ILE A 71 29.73 17.67 -44.96
CA ILE A 71 29.37 16.52 -44.13
C ILE A 71 28.92 15.50 -45.17
N LYS A 72 29.87 14.81 -45.71
CA LYS A 72 29.64 13.64 -46.51
C LYS A 72 28.87 12.71 -45.60
N GLU A 73 27.62 12.64 -45.85
CA GLU A 73 26.60 11.72 -45.48
C GLU A 73 27.19 10.44 -44.88
N ASN A 74 27.55 10.49 -43.58
CA ASN A 74 27.91 9.29 -42.91
C ASN A 74 26.58 8.67 -42.40
N PRO A 75 26.08 7.60 -43.04
CA PRO A 75 24.79 6.96 -42.66
C PRO A 75 24.76 6.57 -41.19
N ILE A 76 25.92 6.32 -40.59
CA ILE A 76 26.06 5.95 -39.16
C ILE A 76 25.62 7.12 -38.26
N ILE A 77 25.95 8.36 -38.56
CA ILE A 77 25.58 9.53 -37.74
C ILE A 77 24.07 9.76 -37.85
N LEU A 78 23.45 9.56 -39.00
CA LEU A 78 22.00 9.67 -39.18
C LEU A 78 21.27 8.56 -38.43
N ILE A 79 21.77 7.33 -38.46
CA ILE A 79 21.22 6.18 -37.73
C ILE A 79 21.36 6.39 -36.25
N ILE A 80 22.51 6.86 -35.75
CA ILE A 80 22.70 7.15 -34.32
C ILE A 80 21.75 8.24 -33.85
N SER A 81 21.54 9.31 -34.63
CA SER A 81 20.59 10.38 -34.32
C SER A 81 19.14 9.87 -34.29
N LEU A 82 18.74 9.05 -35.25
CA LEU A 82 17.43 8.41 -35.34
C LEU A 82 17.17 7.49 -34.11
N VAL A 83 18.13 6.62 -33.81
CA VAL A 83 18.03 5.69 -32.65
C VAL A 83 17.99 6.49 -31.37
N TRP A 84 18.79 7.53 -31.20
CA TRP A 84 18.82 8.36 -30.01
C TRP A 84 17.51 9.14 -29.79
N ASN A 85 16.95 9.76 -30.83
CA ASN A 85 15.68 10.47 -30.76
C ASN A 85 14.51 9.52 -30.49
N PHE A 86 14.56 8.32 -31.04
CA PHE A 86 13.55 7.29 -30.80
C PHE A 86 13.61 6.75 -29.36
N LEU A 87 14.80 6.43 -28.83
CA LEU A 87 15.00 6.01 -27.42
C LEU A 87 14.59 7.11 -26.45
N LEU A 88 14.89 8.36 -26.77
CA LEU A 88 14.51 9.49 -25.93
C LEU A 88 12.99 9.69 -25.90
N THR A 89 12.32 9.52 -27.03
CA THR A 89 10.85 9.62 -27.15
C THR A 89 10.18 8.50 -26.34
N ILE A 90 10.72 7.29 -26.38
CA ILE A 90 10.20 6.16 -25.59
C ILE A 90 10.46 6.35 -24.09
N LEU A 91 11.66 6.81 -23.72
CA LEU A 91 11.96 7.09 -22.32
C LEU A 91 11.02 8.16 -21.76
N LEU A 92 10.71 9.19 -22.56
CA LEU A 92 9.72 10.20 -22.18
C LEU A 92 8.32 9.61 -22.07
N LEU A 93 7.93 8.72 -22.98
CA LEU A 93 6.63 8.04 -22.92
C LEU A 93 6.54 7.15 -21.67
N ILE A 94 7.59 6.42 -21.34
CA ILE A 94 7.66 5.59 -20.13
C ILE A 94 7.59 6.47 -18.87
N ILE A 95 8.34 7.56 -18.81
CA ILE A 95 8.31 8.51 -17.70
C ILE A 95 6.91 9.13 -17.57
N MET A 96 6.26 9.45 -18.68
CA MET A 96 4.90 9.99 -18.68
C MET A 96 3.85 8.97 -18.23
N VAL A 97 3.97 7.70 -18.63
CA VAL A 97 3.11 6.62 -18.17
C VAL A 97 3.34 6.37 -16.67
N PHE A 98 4.60 6.39 -16.22
CA PHE A 98 4.92 6.26 -14.78
C PHE A 98 4.41 7.44 -13.95
N LEU A 99 4.53 8.67 -14.44
CA LEU A 99 3.98 9.85 -13.79
C LEU A 99 2.44 9.86 -13.83
N GLY A 100 1.84 9.37 -14.92
CA GLY A 100 0.39 9.20 -15.05
C GLY A 100 -0.17 8.12 -14.11
N ILE A 101 0.59 7.07 -13.84
CA ILE A 101 0.23 6.02 -12.85
C ILE A 101 0.37 6.55 -11.41
N LEU A 102 1.32 7.45 -11.15
CA LEU A 102 1.54 8.06 -9.83
C LEU A 102 0.54 9.20 -9.53
N VAL A 103 -0.11 9.76 -10.54
CA VAL A 103 -1.11 10.83 -10.42
C VAL A 103 -2.42 10.32 -11.02
N ILE A 104 -3.08 9.42 -10.31
CA ILE A 104 -4.39 8.89 -10.71
C ILE A 104 -5.46 9.95 -10.40
N ASP A 105 -5.48 10.99 -11.23
CA ASP A 105 -6.63 11.84 -11.42
C ASP A 105 -6.85 12.00 -12.93
N TYR A 106 -8.05 11.75 -13.41
CA TYR A 106 -8.40 11.84 -14.84
C TYR A 106 -7.98 13.16 -15.49
N VAL A 107 -7.93 14.23 -14.71
CA VAL A 107 -7.44 15.57 -15.12
C VAL A 107 -5.94 15.57 -15.38
N GLY A 108 -5.14 14.85 -14.58
CA GLY A 108 -3.69 14.73 -14.75
C GLY A 108 -3.31 13.97 -16.03
N ILE A 109 -3.99 12.85 -16.32
CA ILE A 109 -3.78 12.09 -17.57
C ILE A 109 -4.16 12.92 -18.79
N PHE A 110 -5.26 13.66 -18.73
CA PHE A 110 -5.71 14.51 -19.82
C PHE A 110 -4.75 15.68 -20.08
N LEU A 111 -4.24 16.33 -19.04
CA LEU A 111 -3.23 17.39 -19.13
C LEU A 111 -1.90 16.87 -19.68
N VAL A 112 -1.46 15.70 -19.23
CA VAL A 112 -0.25 15.02 -19.71
C VAL A 112 -0.39 14.65 -21.19
N LEU A 113 -1.53 14.11 -21.61
CA LEU A 113 -1.81 13.82 -23.03
C LEU A 113 -1.83 15.09 -23.89
N ILE A 114 -2.50 16.16 -23.47
CA ILE A 114 -2.56 17.43 -24.23
C ILE A 114 -1.18 18.07 -24.34
N LEU A 115 -0.38 18.09 -23.27
CA LEU A 115 0.97 18.67 -23.29
C LEU A 115 1.96 17.81 -24.08
N SER A 116 1.72 16.50 -24.23
CA SER A 116 2.57 15.59 -25.00
C SER A 116 2.26 15.57 -26.50
N LEU A 117 1.02 15.89 -26.90
CA LEU A 117 0.60 15.91 -28.31
C LEU A 117 1.52 16.77 -29.20
N PRO A 118 1.93 18.00 -28.85
CA PRO A 118 2.86 18.79 -29.65
C PRO A 118 4.24 18.14 -29.78
N PHE A 119 4.75 17.50 -28.74
CA PHE A 119 6.03 16.80 -28.76
C PHE A 119 5.99 15.53 -29.60
N PHE A 120 4.89 14.79 -29.51
CA PHE A 120 4.64 13.62 -30.33
C PHE A 120 4.52 14.03 -31.81
N ALA A 121 3.77 15.08 -32.13
CA ALA A 121 3.65 15.62 -33.50
C ALA A 121 5.01 16.10 -34.06
N PHE A 122 5.82 16.74 -33.21
CA PHE A 122 7.17 17.19 -33.61
C PHE A 122 8.11 16.00 -33.85
N SER A 123 8.07 14.98 -32.98
CA SER A 123 8.85 13.74 -33.15
C SER A 123 8.44 12.98 -34.43
N VAL A 124 7.14 12.90 -34.72
CA VAL A 124 6.61 12.29 -35.95
C VAL A 124 7.03 13.07 -37.19
N MET A 125 7.05 14.41 -37.12
CA MET A 125 7.49 15.26 -38.23
C MET A 125 9.00 15.11 -38.51
N PHE A 126 9.84 15.01 -37.46
CA PHE A 126 11.27 14.70 -37.62
C PHE A 126 11.48 13.29 -38.17
N LEU A 127 10.77 12.29 -37.63
CA LEU A 127 10.79 10.92 -38.13
C LEU A 127 10.38 10.86 -39.61
N ALA A 128 9.35 11.60 -40.03
CA ALA A 128 8.89 11.66 -41.40
C ALA A 128 9.95 12.27 -42.36
N ASN A 129 10.69 13.29 -41.89
CA ASN A 129 11.79 13.86 -42.66
C ASN A 129 12.98 12.91 -42.77
N ASP A 130 13.31 12.21 -41.69
CA ASP A 130 14.38 11.21 -41.66
C ASP A 130 14.02 9.97 -42.49
N VAL A 131 12.73 9.55 -42.47
CA VAL A 131 12.21 8.50 -43.37
C VAL A 131 12.26 8.92 -44.82
N LYS A 132 11.96 10.20 -45.18
CA LYS A 132 12.13 10.70 -46.53
C LYS A 132 13.59 10.67 -47.01
N ALA A 133 14.52 11.05 -46.13
CA ALA A 133 15.96 10.97 -46.40
C ALA A 133 16.43 9.52 -46.58
N LEU A 134 15.88 8.61 -45.75
CA LEU A 134 16.15 7.18 -45.81
C LEU A 134 15.58 6.54 -47.09
N VAL A 135 14.34 6.88 -47.48
CA VAL A 135 13.71 6.41 -48.73
C VAL A 135 14.49 6.87 -49.97
N PHE A 136 15.07 8.09 -49.91
CA PHE A 136 15.94 8.59 -50.98
C PHE A 136 17.22 7.77 -51.10
N LYS A 137 17.83 7.33 -49.98
CA LYS A 137 19.01 6.43 -49.97
C LYS A 137 18.67 5.00 -50.35
N ILE A 138 17.51 4.47 -49.95
CA ILE A 138 17.02 3.14 -50.36
C ILE A 138 16.85 3.07 -51.89
N LYS A 139 16.37 4.14 -52.56
CA LYS A 139 16.32 4.22 -54.03
C LYS A 139 17.67 4.11 -54.69
N LYS A 140 18.77 4.37 -53.98
CA LYS A 140 20.17 4.19 -54.45
C LYS A 140 20.77 2.80 -54.17
N ARG A 141 19.98 1.81 -53.72
CA ARG A 141 20.37 0.41 -53.49
C ARG A 141 21.45 0.19 -52.41
N ASP A 142 21.35 0.87 -51.26
CA ASP A 142 22.20 0.58 -50.11
C ASP A 142 21.56 -0.52 -49.23
N ILE A 143 21.87 -1.78 -49.61
CA ILE A 143 21.28 -2.99 -48.99
C ILE A 143 21.75 -3.17 -47.55
N GLU A 144 22.95 -2.75 -47.17
CA GLU A 144 23.49 -2.92 -45.80
C GLU A 144 22.75 -2.04 -44.78
N THR A 145 22.36 -0.83 -45.17
CA THR A 145 21.58 0.07 -44.32
C THR A 145 20.17 -0.49 -44.04
N ILE A 146 19.56 -1.16 -45.03
CA ILE A 146 18.22 -1.77 -44.91
C ILE A 146 18.25 -2.94 -43.92
N LYS A 147 19.27 -3.80 -44.03
CA LYS A 147 19.43 -4.94 -43.11
C LYS A 147 19.61 -4.50 -41.65
N GLY A 148 20.46 -3.47 -41.42
CA GLY A 148 20.68 -2.91 -40.08
C GLY A 148 19.41 -2.38 -39.44
N LEU A 149 18.56 -1.67 -40.18
CA LEU A 149 17.30 -1.13 -39.70
C LEU A 149 16.25 -2.22 -39.40
N ALA A 150 16.17 -3.26 -40.24
CA ALA A 150 15.25 -4.37 -40.04
C ALA A 150 15.61 -5.18 -38.77
N ILE A 151 16.89 -5.41 -38.53
CA ILE A 151 17.39 -6.12 -37.33
C ILE A 151 17.15 -5.28 -36.08
N SER A 152 17.41 -3.98 -36.10
CA SER A 152 17.19 -3.08 -34.97
C SER A 152 15.70 -2.95 -34.61
N GLY A 153 14.82 -2.86 -35.61
CA GLY A 153 13.37 -2.83 -35.43
C GLY A 153 12.82 -4.15 -34.84
N LEU A 154 13.35 -5.28 -35.31
CA LEU A 154 12.95 -6.60 -34.80
C LEU A 154 13.42 -6.82 -33.36
N LEU A 155 14.65 -6.46 -33.03
CA LEU A 155 15.18 -6.52 -31.66
C LEU A 155 14.40 -5.62 -30.70
N PHE A 156 14.02 -4.44 -31.14
CA PHE A 156 13.17 -3.55 -30.36
C PHE A 156 11.79 -4.14 -30.09
N PHE A 157 11.14 -4.68 -31.12
CA PHE A 157 9.82 -5.31 -30.97
C PHE A 157 9.85 -6.54 -30.04
N LEU A 158 10.92 -7.34 -30.08
CA LEU A 158 11.11 -8.48 -29.19
C LEU A 158 11.37 -8.07 -27.74
N LEU A 159 12.13 -7.00 -27.52
CA LEU A 159 12.46 -6.52 -26.16
C LEU A 159 11.29 -5.81 -25.48
N PHE A 160 10.57 -4.96 -26.19
CA PHE A 160 9.52 -4.12 -25.61
C PHE A 160 8.10 -4.68 -25.78
N GLY A 161 7.84 -5.44 -26.85
CA GLY A 161 6.55 -6.11 -27.05
C GLY A 161 6.25 -7.15 -25.97
N SER A 162 7.27 -7.86 -25.48
CA SER A 162 7.11 -8.83 -24.38
C SER A 162 6.87 -8.16 -23.03
N PHE A 163 7.39 -6.94 -22.81
CA PHE A 163 7.20 -6.18 -21.59
C PHE A 163 5.79 -5.55 -21.55
N GLY A 164 5.35 -4.95 -22.66
CA GLY A 164 4.00 -4.36 -22.77
C GLY A 164 2.88 -5.39 -22.69
N LEU A 165 3.12 -6.61 -23.24
CA LEU A 165 2.17 -7.70 -23.16
C LEU A 165 2.00 -8.23 -21.71
N LYS A 166 3.08 -8.31 -20.93
CA LYS A 166 2.96 -8.70 -19.50
C LYS A 166 2.15 -7.69 -18.70
N PHE A 167 2.32 -6.39 -18.95
CA PHE A 167 1.56 -5.35 -18.24
C PHE A 167 0.09 -5.29 -18.67
N ALA A 168 -0.21 -5.49 -19.95
CA ALA A 168 -1.58 -5.43 -20.48
C ALA A 168 -2.44 -6.64 -20.10
N PHE A 169 -1.83 -7.76 -19.68
CA PHE A 169 -2.50 -9.01 -19.34
C PHE A 169 -2.23 -9.46 -17.91
N PHE A 170 -1.71 -8.59 -17.03
CA PHE A 170 -1.59 -8.93 -15.62
C PHE A 170 -3.00 -9.07 -15.04
N ASN A 171 -3.38 -10.30 -14.75
CA ASN A 171 -4.62 -10.63 -14.08
C ASN A 171 -4.25 -11.34 -12.78
N PRO A 172 -4.23 -10.60 -11.65
CA PRO A 172 -3.84 -11.16 -10.37
C PRO A 172 -4.77 -12.34 -10.02
N GLN A 173 -4.17 -13.42 -9.56
CA GLN A 173 -4.89 -14.66 -9.31
C GLN A 173 -5.25 -14.79 -7.83
N TRP A 174 -6.42 -15.32 -7.59
CA TRP A 174 -6.82 -15.89 -6.32
C TRP A 174 -6.23 -17.29 -6.16
N SER A 175 -5.91 -17.69 -4.94
CA SER A 175 -5.60 -19.07 -4.68
C SER A 175 -6.84 -19.94 -4.88
N GLU A 176 -6.68 -21.09 -5.54
CA GLU A 176 -7.79 -22.03 -5.76
C GLU A 176 -8.34 -22.58 -4.43
N GLY A 177 -9.65 -22.79 -4.37
CA GLY A 177 -10.33 -23.39 -3.21
C GLY A 177 -10.62 -22.44 -2.06
N ILE A 178 -10.54 -21.12 -2.29
CA ILE A 178 -11.00 -20.08 -1.36
C ILE A 178 -12.42 -19.64 -1.76
N ASP A 179 -13.28 -19.53 -0.76
CA ASP A 179 -14.56 -18.81 -0.89
C ASP A 179 -14.32 -17.33 -0.61
N TYR A 180 -14.58 -16.46 -1.58
CA TYR A 180 -14.34 -15.01 -1.46
C TYR A 180 -15.51 -14.18 -1.96
N LYS A 181 -15.66 -13.00 -1.36
CA LYS A 181 -16.73 -12.06 -1.67
C LYS A 181 -16.26 -10.61 -1.48
N ALA A 182 -16.51 -9.77 -2.47
CA ALA A 182 -16.36 -8.33 -2.29
C ALA A 182 -17.41 -7.82 -1.29
N LEU A 183 -16.97 -7.45 -0.10
CA LEU A 183 -17.87 -7.04 0.98
C LEU A 183 -18.17 -5.55 0.93
N TYR A 184 -17.16 -4.73 0.58
CA TYR A 184 -17.32 -3.31 0.35
C TYR A 184 -16.63 -2.94 -0.96
N VAL A 185 -17.36 -2.26 -1.80
CA VAL A 185 -16.89 -1.73 -3.08
C VAL A 185 -17.28 -0.27 -3.18
N LYS A 186 -16.54 0.51 -3.93
CA LYS A 186 -16.88 1.91 -4.18
C LYS A 186 -18.33 1.99 -4.63
N ASN A 187 -19.13 2.78 -3.95
CA ASN A 187 -20.58 2.88 -4.18
C ASN A 187 -20.94 4.11 -5.02
N GLU A 188 -22.24 4.30 -5.30
CA GLU A 188 -22.77 5.42 -6.08
C GLU A 188 -22.49 6.80 -5.43
N ALA A 189 -22.26 6.84 -4.11
CA ALA A 189 -21.85 8.03 -3.38
C ALA A 189 -20.33 8.30 -3.49
N GLU A 190 -19.62 7.50 -4.29
CA GLU A 190 -18.16 7.58 -4.50
C GLU A 190 -17.32 7.40 -3.23
N ARG A 191 -17.89 6.78 -2.18
CA ARG A 191 -17.17 6.47 -0.94
C ARG A 191 -16.20 5.31 -1.16
N ASP A 192 -14.99 5.49 -0.71
CA ASP A 192 -13.96 4.46 -0.64
C ASP A 192 -13.96 3.78 0.73
N TYR A 193 -13.39 2.57 0.83
CA TYR A 193 -13.42 1.80 2.07
C TYR A 193 -12.01 1.35 2.44
N ARG A 194 -11.63 1.58 3.72
CA ARG A 194 -10.31 1.25 4.24
C ARG A 194 -10.35 0.78 5.70
N ILE A 195 -9.22 0.27 6.19
CA ILE A 195 -8.98 -0.08 7.61
C ILE A 195 -9.94 -1.18 8.10
N PRO A 196 -9.80 -2.41 7.56
CA PRO A 196 -10.70 -3.52 7.90
C PRO A 196 -10.47 -4.05 9.31
N ALA A 197 -11.56 -4.27 10.04
CA ALA A 197 -11.60 -4.99 11.30
C ALA A 197 -12.75 -6.01 11.30
N LEU A 198 -12.52 -7.18 11.88
CA LEU A 198 -13.52 -8.24 12.07
C LEU A 198 -13.64 -8.59 13.54
N LEU A 199 -14.81 -9.04 13.94
CA LEU A 199 -15.04 -9.64 15.25
C LEU A 199 -15.95 -10.86 15.10
N ALA A 200 -15.50 -12.02 15.58
CA ALA A 200 -16.30 -13.23 15.68
C ALA A 200 -17.01 -13.27 17.03
N LEU A 201 -18.30 -13.62 17.01
CA LEU A 201 -19.17 -13.68 18.19
C LEU A 201 -19.84 -15.05 18.25
N PRO A 202 -20.40 -15.44 19.42
CA PRO A 202 -21.16 -16.68 19.55
C PRO A 202 -22.29 -16.81 18.54
N GLY A 203 -22.55 -18.04 18.06
CA GLY A 203 -23.64 -18.31 17.11
C GLY A 203 -23.31 -17.92 15.66
N ASP A 204 -22.04 -17.99 15.28
CA ASP A 204 -21.54 -17.68 13.94
C ASP A 204 -21.86 -16.25 13.45
N ILE A 205 -22.03 -15.35 14.43
CA ILE A 205 -22.18 -13.91 14.14
C ILE A 205 -20.81 -13.32 13.86
N ILE A 206 -20.72 -12.56 12.77
CA ILE A 206 -19.52 -11.78 12.43
C ILE A 206 -19.91 -10.31 12.29
N LEU A 207 -19.15 -9.45 12.93
CA LEU A 207 -19.20 -8.00 12.70
C LEU A 207 -17.97 -7.59 11.89
N SER A 208 -18.17 -6.83 10.83
CA SER A 208 -17.09 -6.17 10.07
C SER A 208 -17.19 -4.67 10.28
N PHE A 209 -16.10 -4.02 10.64
CA PHE A 209 -16.00 -2.58 10.83
C PHE A 209 -15.00 -2.04 9.80
N ILE A 210 -15.31 -0.86 9.26
CA ILE A 210 -14.50 -0.27 8.21
C ILE A 210 -14.66 1.26 8.24
N GLU A 211 -13.65 1.97 7.77
CA GLU A 211 -13.75 3.38 7.44
C GLU A 211 -14.36 3.57 6.05
N SER A 212 -15.41 4.38 5.98
CA SER A 212 -16.03 4.86 4.73
C SER A 212 -15.52 6.28 4.50
N ARG A 213 -14.72 6.48 3.46
CA ARG A 213 -13.94 7.70 3.20
C ARG A 213 -14.47 8.45 1.98
N GLU A 214 -14.54 9.77 2.05
CA GLU A 214 -14.72 10.60 0.86
C GLU A 214 -13.49 10.53 -0.06
N ASN A 215 -12.30 10.38 0.52
CA ASN A 215 -11.04 10.24 -0.21
C ASN A 215 -10.17 9.12 0.39
N ALA A 216 -10.00 8.02 -0.36
CA ALA A 216 -9.21 6.86 0.07
C ALA A 216 -7.72 7.15 0.32
N MET A 217 -7.19 8.23 -0.24
CA MET A 217 -5.77 8.63 -0.10
C MET A 217 -5.46 9.32 1.22
N LEU A 218 -6.49 9.84 1.91
CA LEU A 218 -6.31 10.62 3.13
C LEU A 218 -6.71 9.80 4.35
N ASP A 219 -5.92 9.89 5.40
CA ASP A 219 -6.21 9.29 6.71
C ASP A 219 -6.90 10.29 7.65
N TRP A 220 -7.45 11.39 7.09
CA TRP A 220 -8.16 12.46 7.77
C TRP A 220 -9.22 13.08 6.84
N GLY A 221 -10.20 13.77 7.41
CA GLY A 221 -11.28 14.43 6.69
C GLY A 221 -12.62 13.72 6.91
N ASP A 222 -13.51 13.75 5.94
CA ASP A 222 -14.82 13.11 5.97
C ASP A 222 -14.65 11.57 5.91
N ILE A 223 -14.55 10.96 7.11
CA ILE A 223 -14.38 9.53 7.30
C ILE A 223 -15.42 9.04 8.32
N ASP A 224 -16.35 8.21 7.87
CA ASP A 224 -17.36 7.59 8.70
C ASP A 224 -16.93 6.21 9.16
N LEU A 225 -17.33 5.84 10.36
CA LEU A 225 -17.22 4.48 10.85
C LEU A 225 -18.50 3.71 10.51
N VAL A 226 -18.35 2.68 9.68
CA VAL A 226 -19.47 1.86 9.23
C VAL A 226 -19.25 0.39 9.51
N MET A 227 -20.34 -0.39 9.52
CA MET A 227 -20.26 -1.84 9.74
C MET A 227 -21.22 -2.60 8.83
N LYS A 228 -20.93 -3.91 8.68
CA LYS A 228 -21.89 -4.93 8.23
C LYS A 228 -21.91 -6.06 9.23
N ARG A 229 -23.05 -6.74 9.32
CA ARG A 229 -23.29 -7.85 10.22
C ARG A 229 -23.70 -9.09 9.46
N SER A 230 -23.10 -10.24 9.79
CA SER A 230 -23.52 -11.56 9.35
C SER A 230 -24.01 -12.37 10.54
N THR A 231 -24.99 -13.26 10.31
CA THR A 231 -25.51 -14.21 11.32
C THR A 231 -25.39 -15.67 10.88
N ASP A 232 -24.60 -15.93 9.84
CA ASP A 232 -24.47 -17.24 9.19
C ASP A 232 -23.00 -17.54 8.81
N GLY A 233 -22.07 -17.05 9.62
CA GLY A 233 -20.63 -17.28 9.41
C GLY A 233 -20.08 -16.59 8.16
N GLY A 234 -20.65 -15.44 7.77
CA GLY A 234 -20.18 -14.65 6.63
C GLY A 234 -20.73 -15.08 5.28
N GLN A 235 -21.70 -15.99 5.21
CA GLN A 235 -22.34 -16.38 3.96
C GLN A 235 -23.21 -15.24 3.40
N THR A 236 -23.97 -14.58 4.27
CA THR A 236 -24.74 -13.37 3.93
C THR A 236 -24.42 -12.24 4.89
N TRP A 237 -24.61 -11.02 4.44
CA TRP A 237 -24.31 -9.80 5.18
C TRP A 237 -25.44 -8.79 5.06
N SER A 238 -25.62 -7.99 6.11
CA SER A 238 -26.53 -6.85 6.10
C SER A 238 -26.10 -5.79 5.09
N ASP A 239 -26.98 -4.83 4.82
CA ASP A 239 -26.58 -3.55 4.27
C ASP A 239 -25.60 -2.83 5.19
N ILE A 240 -24.95 -1.76 4.69
CA ILE A 240 -24.06 -0.91 5.48
C ILE A 240 -24.87 -0.23 6.58
N ILE A 241 -24.36 -0.31 7.81
CA ILE A 241 -24.88 0.38 8.99
C ILE A 241 -23.86 1.47 9.35
N ILE A 242 -24.27 2.72 9.34
CA ILE A 242 -23.45 3.84 9.80
C ILE A 242 -23.46 3.86 11.32
N LEU A 243 -22.30 3.69 11.92
CA LEU A 243 -22.13 3.76 13.39
C LEU A 243 -21.83 5.19 13.82
N ARG A 244 -20.94 5.85 13.08
CA ARG A 244 -20.54 7.24 13.33
C ARG A 244 -20.35 7.98 12.03
N ASP A 245 -21.00 9.12 11.92
CA ASP A 245 -20.83 10.15 10.91
C ASP A 245 -20.58 11.46 11.67
N GLU A 246 -19.39 12.01 11.53
CA GLU A 246 -18.95 13.24 12.20
C GLU A 246 -18.78 14.39 11.17
N GLY A 247 -19.45 14.26 10.02
CA GLY A 247 -19.40 15.24 8.93
C GLY A 247 -18.02 15.30 8.30
N THR A 248 -17.37 16.45 8.32
CA THR A 248 -16.02 16.62 7.73
C THR A 248 -14.88 16.14 8.63
N HIS A 249 -15.19 15.48 9.75
CA HIS A 249 -14.23 14.94 10.70
C HIS A 249 -14.03 13.45 10.51
N THR A 250 -12.99 12.91 11.13
CA THR A 250 -12.64 11.50 11.06
C THR A 250 -13.20 10.72 12.24
N ALA A 251 -14.02 9.70 11.98
CA ALA A 251 -14.30 8.60 12.90
C ALA A 251 -13.62 7.34 12.34
N GLY A 252 -12.45 6.97 12.87
CA GLY A 252 -11.60 5.95 12.26
C GLY A 252 -10.91 5.01 13.25
N ASN A 253 -10.06 4.14 12.70
CA ASN A 253 -9.27 3.17 13.46
C ASN A 253 -10.12 2.26 14.38
N PRO A 254 -11.17 1.57 13.88
CA PRO A 254 -11.98 0.70 14.69
C PRO A 254 -11.17 -0.46 15.25
N CYS A 255 -11.29 -0.73 16.55
CA CYS A 255 -10.59 -1.85 17.20
C CYS A 255 -11.52 -2.58 18.18
N PRO A 256 -12.52 -3.35 17.68
CA PRO A 256 -13.49 -4.02 18.53
C PRO A 256 -12.86 -5.09 19.39
N VAL A 257 -13.44 -5.33 20.57
CA VAL A 257 -13.15 -6.45 21.47
C VAL A 257 -14.44 -7.03 22.02
N PHE A 258 -14.47 -8.35 22.17
CA PHE A 258 -15.60 -9.04 22.79
C PHE A 258 -15.26 -9.46 24.21
N ASP A 259 -16.06 -9.02 25.16
CA ASP A 259 -16.04 -9.47 26.54
C ASP A 259 -16.94 -10.72 26.67
N ASN A 260 -16.31 -11.88 26.77
CA ASN A 260 -17.01 -13.16 26.89
C ASN A 260 -17.76 -13.30 28.20
N ASP A 261 -17.34 -12.63 29.27
CA ASP A 261 -17.94 -12.75 30.61
C ASP A 261 -19.27 -12.00 30.68
N THR A 262 -19.34 -10.81 30.09
CA THR A 262 -20.54 -9.96 30.04
C THR A 262 -21.33 -10.06 28.75
N GLN A 263 -20.81 -10.79 27.76
CA GLN A 263 -21.34 -10.89 26.37
C GLN A 263 -21.49 -9.52 25.71
N THR A 264 -20.56 -8.61 26.00
CA THR A 264 -20.57 -7.24 25.49
C THR A 264 -19.51 -7.05 24.42
N VAL A 265 -19.90 -6.46 23.31
CA VAL A 265 -18.95 -5.94 22.30
C VAL A 265 -18.57 -4.53 22.67
N TRP A 266 -17.30 -4.27 22.85
CA TRP A 266 -16.73 -2.93 23.00
C TRP A 266 -16.08 -2.51 21.68
N LEU A 267 -16.32 -1.27 21.26
CA LEU A 267 -15.78 -0.70 20.02
C LEU A 267 -15.06 0.63 20.32
N PRO A 268 -13.78 0.56 20.69
CA PRO A 268 -12.91 1.74 20.64
C PRO A 268 -12.67 2.22 19.20
N TYR A 269 -12.62 3.53 19.01
CA TYR A 269 -12.29 4.20 17.77
C TYR A 269 -11.69 5.58 18.05
N CYS A 270 -11.05 6.18 17.05
CA CYS A 270 -10.46 7.51 17.18
C CYS A 270 -11.29 8.57 16.47
N PHE A 271 -11.41 9.74 17.10
CA PHE A 271 -11.91 10.96 16.48
C PHE A 271 -10.71 11.84 16.09
N ASP A 272 -10.64 12.24 14.83
CA ASP A 272 -9.56 13.04 14.22
C ASP A 272 -8.14 12.48 14.50
N ASN A 273 -8.01 11.15 14.65
CA ASN A 273 -6.74 10.49 15.00
C ASN A 273 -6.07 11.07 16.26
N LYS A 274 -6.85 11.42 17.26
CA LYS A 274 -6.41 12.04 18.53
C LYS A 274 -7.21 11.54 19.71
N GLN A 275 -8.51 11.84 19.75
CA GLN A 275 -9.37 11.49 20.86
C GLN A 275 -9.85 10.05 20.71
N VAL A 276 -9.90 9.34 21.81
CA VAL A 276 -10.38 7.96 21.88
C VAL A 276 -11.79 7.95 22.43
N PHE A 277 -12.68 7.35 21.67
CA PHE A 277 -14.06 7.09 22.06
C PHE A 277 -14.32 5.58 22.15
N VAL A 278 -15.27 5.18 22.97
CA VAL A 278 -15.74 3.81 23.07
C VAL A 278 -17.25 3.74 23.03
N MET A 279 -17.76 2.80 22.24
CA MET A 279 -19.17 2.41 22.23
C MET A 279 -19.30 0.94 22.63
N ASN A 280 -20.47 0.52 23.07
CA ASN A 280 -20.71 -0.89 23.36
C ASN A 280 -22.07 -1.38 22.83
N SER A 281 -22.12 -2.69 22.59
CA SER A 281 -23.34 -3.41 22.23
C SER A 281 -23.48 -4.66 23.11
N THR A 282 -24.68 -4.87 23.65
CA THR A 282 -25.05 -6.06 24.47
C THR A 282 -25.97 -7.02 23.70
N ASP A 283 -26.16 -6.80 22.40
CA ASP A 283 -27.03 -7.57 21.50
C ASP A 283 -26.32 -7.98 20.21
N TYR A 284 -24.99 -8.20 20.35
CA TYR A 284 -24.13 -8.66 19.26
C TYR A 284 -24.15 -7.74 18.02
N GLY A 285 -24.06 -6.44 18.26
CA GLY A 285 -23.96 -5.43 17.22
C GLY A 285 -25.29 -5.03 16.56
N SER A 286 -26.44 -5.45 17.12
CA SER A 286 -27.74 -5.03 16.60
C SER A 286 -28.06 -3.59 16.97
N THR A 287 -27.72 -3.17 18.19
CA THR A 287 -27.79 -1.78 18.67
C THR A 287 -26.53 -1.37 19.42
N TRP A 288 -26.26 -0.07 19.46
CA TRP A 288 -25.05 0.49 20.05
C TRP A 288 -25.37 1.61 21.03
N SER A 289 -24.57 1.72 22.08
CA SER A 289 -24.63 2.84 23.03
C SER A 289 -24.23 4.15 22.38
N ALA A 290 -24.54 5.27 23.02
CA ALA A 290 -23.88 6.53 22.71
C ALA A 290 -22.35 6.41 22.98
N PRO A 291 -21.49 7.10 22.21
CA PRO A 291 -20.06 7.08 22.44
C PRO A 291 -19.68 7.78 23.75
N LYS A 292 -18.74 7.19 24.49
CA LYS A 292 -18.08 7.78 25.67
C LYS A 292 -16.65 8.14 25.28
N GLU A 293 -16.24 9.38 25.48
CA GLU A 293 -14.83 9.77 25.37
C GLU A 293 -14.04 9.24 26.56
N ILE A 294 -12.88 8.62 26.28
CA ILE A 294 -11.97 8.07 27.30
C ILE A 294 -10.55 8.65 27.21
N THR A 295 -10.30 9.63 26.35
CA THR A 295 -8.98 10.26 26.13
C THR A 295 -8.33 10.74 27.42
N VAL A 296 -9.10 11.45 28.27
CA VAL A 296 -8.62 11.97 29.56
C VAL A 296 -8.41 10.84 30.58
N GLU A 297 -9.27 9.82 30.55
CA GLU A 297 -9.18 8.65 31.42
C GLU A 297 -7.89 7.86 31.15
N LEU A 298 -7.45 7.83 29.89
CA LEU A 298 -6.20 7.18 29.45
C LEU A 298 -4.94 8.00 29.72
N ASP A 299 -5.07 9.24 30.21
CA ASP A 299 -3.94 10.17 30.43
C ASP A 299 -3.04 10.29 29.17
N LEU A 300 -3.66 10.46 28.00
CA LEU A 300 -2.93 10.61 26.74
C LEU A 300 -2.31 12.01 26.68
N GLU A 301 -0.99 12.06 26.54
CA GLU A 301 -0.23 13.29 26.33
C GLU A 301 -0.32 13.74 24.86
N LEU A 302 -1.41 14.39 24.49
CA LEU A 302 -1.64 14.93 23.16
C LEU A 302 -1.28 16.41 23.10
N SER A 303 -0.89 16.89 21.91
CA SER A 303 -0.45 18.29 21.72
C SER A 303 -1.58 19.32 21.90
N GLY A 304 -2.84 18.86 21.86
CA GLY A 304 -4.01 19.74 21.88
C GLY A 304 -4.21 20.53 20.57
N SER A 305 -3.49 20.17 19.50
CA SER A 305 -3.71 20.72 18.17
C SER A 305 -5.14 20.43 17.69
N ILE A 306 -5.79 21.43 17.09
CA ILE A 306 -7.11 21.28 16.47
C ILE A 306 -7.03 20.89 14.99
N SER A 307 -5.81 20.85 14.42
CA SER A 307 -5.61 20.48 13.01
C SER A 307 -5.78 18.98 12.81
N GLN A 308 -6.64 18.59 11.90
CA GLN A 308 -6.80 17.18 11.49
C GLN A 308 -5.52 16.59 10.84
N LEU A 309 -4.61 17.45 10.35
CA LEU A 309 -3.33 17.04 9.76
C LEU A 309 -2.31 16.55 10.80
N ASP A 310 -2.51 16.92 12.07
CA ASP A 310 -1.62 16.54 13.17
C ASP A 310 -2.15 15.23 13.81
N MET A 311 -2.06 14.13 13.10
CA MET A 311 -2.42 12.81 13.63
C MET A 311 -1.49 12.45 14.78
N GLU A 312 -2.05 12.10 15.93
CA GLU A 312 -1.28 11.85 17.14
C GLU A 312 -1.48 10.46 17.73
N TYR A 313 -2.67 9.86 17.54
CA TYR A 313 -3.04 8.61 18.20
C TYR A 313 -3.95 7.74 17.33
N GLY A 314 -3.77 6.41 17.43
CA GLY A 314 -4.60 5.41 16.77
C GLY A 314 -4.84 4.19 17.65
N THR A 315 -6.05 3.62 17.57
CA THR A 315 -6.38 2.30 18.09
C THR A 315 -6.19 1.25 17.00
N GLY A 316 -5.65 0.08 17.30
CA GLY A 316 -5.46 -1.04 16.39
C GLY A 316 -4.47 -0.76 15.24
N PRO A 317 -5.00 -0.72 13.98
CA PRO A 317 -6.33 -1.22 13.62
C PRO A 317 -6.43 -2.75 13.68
N GLY A 318 -7.66 -3.28 13.58
CA GLY A 318 -7.96 -4.70 13.71
C GLY A 318 -8.85 -4.96 14.93
N ASN A 319 -8.53 -5.94 15.80
CA ASN A 319 -9.31 -6.17 17.02
C ASN A 319 -8.45 -6.23 18.27
N GLY A 320 -9.11 -6.00 19.41
CA GLY A 320 -8.60 -6.34 20.74
C GLY A 320 -8.88 -7.80 21.11
N ILE A 321 -8.40 -8.21 22.26
CA ILE A 321 -8.63 -9.54 22.84
C ILE A 321 -9.10 -9.42 24.29
N GLN A 322 -9.83 -10.43 24.77
CA GLN A 322 -9.97 -10.69 26.19
C GLN A 322 -8.93 -11.74 26.60
N MET A 323 -8.07 -11.40 27.56
CA MET A 323 -7.10 -12.34 28.13
C MET A 323 -7.80 -13.38 29.02
N SER A 324 -7.12 -14.49 29.26
CA SER A 324 -7.58 -15.55 30.17
C SER A 324 -7.82 -15.06 31.63
N THR A 325 -7.25 -13.92 32.00
CA THR A 325 -7.48 -13.22 33.26
C THR A 325 -8.79 -12.43 33.32
N GLY A 326 -9.50 -12.28 32.20
CA GLY A 326 -10.65 -11.40 32.02
C GLY A 326 -10.32 -10.00 31.54
N ARG A 327 -9.04 -9.58 31.56
CA ARG A 327 -8.59 -8.25 31.07
C ARG A 327 -8.91 -8.09 29.59
N LEU A 328 -9.56 -6.98 29.23
CA LEU A 328 -9.76 -6.56 27.85
C LEU A 328 -8.53 -5.77 27.39
N ILE A 329 -7.99 -6.08 26.23
CA ILE A 329 -6.80 -5.45 25.64
C ILE A 329 -7.16 -4.86 24.28
N ILE A 330 -6.80 -3.60 24.06
CA ILE A 330 -6.87 -2.91 22.77
C ILE A 330 -5.46 -2.48 22.38
N PRO A 331 -4.86 -3.03 21.30
CA PRO A 331 -3.61 -2.52 20.79
C PRO A 331 -3.79 -1.08 20.31
N SER A 332 -2.79 -0.23 20.55
CA SER A 332 -2.86 1.20 20.26
C SER A 332 -1.46 1.76 20.00
N TYR A 333 -1.37 2.95 19.41
CA TYR A 333 -0.10 3.55 19.08
C TYR A 333 -0.17 5.07 19.01
N TYR A 334 0.98 5.70 19.21
CA TYR A 334 1.23 7.08 18.85
C TYR A 334 1.87 7.16 17.47
N PHE A 335 1.61 8.23 16.72
CA PHE A 335 2.27 8.49 15.43
C PHE A 335 3.71 8.99 15.56
N ASP A 336 4.25 9.06 16.77
CA ASP A 336 5.61 9.53 17.07
C ASP A 336 6.48 8.44 17.74
N SER A 337 7.63 8.84 18.27
CA SER A 337 8.62 7.95 18.90
C SER A 337 8.14 7.24 20.17
N ARG A 338 6.96 7.58 20.72
CA ARG A 338 6.33 6.85 21.84
C ARG A 338 5.85 5.47 21.37
N GLY A 339 5.49 5.36 20.08
CA GLY A 339 5.24 4.09 19.41
C GLY A 339 4.02 3.32 19.92
N SER A 340 4.15 2.00 19.84
CA SER A 340 3.07 1.06 20.18
C SER A 340 2.93 0.85 21.69
N HIS A 341 1.70 0.56 22.12
CA HIS A 341 1.32 0.16 23.48
C HIS A 341 -0.04 -0.53 23.44
N VAL A 342 -0.64 -0.77 24.59
CA VAL A 342 -2.03 -1.21 24.71
C VAL A 342 -2.81 -0.29 25.65
N ILE A 343 -4.13 -0.20 25.43
CA ILE A 343 -5.06 0.23 26.47
C ILE A 343 -5.82 -1.00 26.97
N TYR A 344 -6.19 -1.01 28.23
CA TYR A 344 -6.82 -2.19 28.85
C TYR A 344 -7.91 -1.82 29.86
N SER A 345 -8.78 -2.77 30.13
CA SER A 345 -9.81 -2.69 31.18
C SER A 345 -9.81 -3.98 32.00
N ASP A 346 -9.86 -3.82 33.34
CA ASP A 346 -9.95 -4.91 34.30
C ASP A 346 -11.37 -5.03 34.93
N ASP A 347 -12.30 -4.20 34.46
CA ASP A 347 -13.66 -4.06 35.01
C ASP A 347 -14.73 -4.14 33.91
N HIS A 348 -14.46 -4.99 32.89
CA HIS A 348 -15.40 -5.25 31.79
C HIS A 348 -15.76 -4.01 30.97
N GLY A 349 -14.80 -3.09 30.79
CA GLY A 349 -14.95 -1.88 29.97
C GLY A 349 -15.56 -0.68 30.69
N ALA A 350 -15.82 -0.76 32.00
CA ALA A 350 -16.33 0.38 32.77
C ALA A 350 -15.30 1.50 32.87
N THR A 351 -14.01 1.15 33.07
CA THR A 351 -12.86 2.06 33.01
C THR A 351 -11.74 1.51 32.14
N TRP A 352 -10.93 2.41 31.59
CA TRP A 352 -9.83 2.06 30.69
C TRP A 352 -8.52 2.70 31.15
N GLN A 353 -7.42 1.99 31.02
CA GLN A 353 -6.09 2.40 31.43
C GLN A 353 -5.10 2.21 30.27
N LYS A 354 -4.03 2.99 30.26
CA LYS A 354 -2.95 2.90 29.29
C LYS A 354 -1.80 2.09 29.89
N GLY A 355 -1.31 1.10 29.12
CA GLY A 355 -0.09 0.37 29.43
C GLY A 355 1.20 1.16 29.08
N ALA A 356 2.33 0.53 29.32
CA ALA A 356 3.63 1.13 28.99
C ALA A 356 3.85 1.27 27.48
N ASN A 357 4.49 2.37 27.07
CA ASN A 357 4.93 2.57 25.70
C ASN A 357 6.14 1.70 25.38
N LEU A 358 6.18 1.15 24.16
CA LEU A 358 7.35 0.44 23.65
C LEU A 358 8.48 1.38 23.19
N ASN A 359 8.17 2.67 22.97
CA ASN A 359 9.05 3.69 22.40
C ASN A 359 9.55 3.34 20.98
N LEU A 360 8.80 2.53 20.26
CA LEU A 360 9.03 2.11 18.89
C LEU A 360 7.73 1.54 18.30
N GLY A 361 7.74 1.29 16.98
CA GLY A 361 6.59 0.73 16.28
C GLY A 361 5.51 1.77 15.96
N GLY A 362 4.41 1.29 15.43
CA GLY A 362 3.20 2.00 15.06
C GLY A 362 2.00 1.09 15.21
N GLU A 363 1.16 0.98 14.19
CA GLU A 363 0.02 0.06 14.15
C GLU A 363 0.41 -1.35 14.63
N CYS A 364 -0.36 -1.92 15.52
CA CYS A 364 0.01 -3.16 16.18
C CYS A 364 -1.20 -4.07 16.43
N GLN A 365 -0.91 -5.35 16.62
CA GLN A 365 -1.88 -6.38 16.97
C GLN A 365 -1.31 -7.27 18.07
N VAL A 366 -2.19 -7.94 18.80
CA VAL A 366 -1.82 -8.73 19.98
C VAL A 366 -2.42 -10.12 19.98
N PHE A 367 -1.75 -11.05 20.65
CA PHE A 367 -2.33 -12.33 21.07
C PHE A 367 -1.82 -12.73 22.45
N GLU A 368 -2.62 -13.51 23.18
CA GLU A 368 -2.19 -14.13 24.42
C GLU A 368 -1.49 -15.46 24.13
N ALA A 369 -0.25 -15.60 24.58
CA ALA A 369 0.50 -16.85 24.54
C ALA A 369 -0.05 -17.87 25.57
N VAL A 370 0.20 -19.16 25.34
CA VAL A 370 -0.34 -20.25 26.18
C VAL A 370 0.12 -20.17 27.65
N ASN A 371 1.22 -19.48 27.91
CA ASN A 371 1.75 -19.23 29.25
C ASN A 371 1.14 -17.98 29.92
N GLY A 372 0.15 -17.32 29.28
CA GLY A 372 -0.49 -16.10 29.77
C GLY A 372 0.23 -14.81 29.45
N SER A 373 1.39 -14.86 28.76
CA SER A 373 2.05 -13.63 28.31
C SER A 373 1.30 -13.00 27.15
N LEU A 374 1.23 -11.66 27.14
CA LEU A 374 0.72 -10.90 26.01
C LEU A 374 1.86 -10.67 25.01
N CYS A 375 1.65 -11.05 23.76
CA CYS A 375 2.56 -10.76 22.65
C CYS A 375 1.99 -9.62 21.82
N ILE A 376 2.82 -8.62 21.47
CA ILE A 376 2.48 -7.52 20.57
C ILE A 376 3.38 -7.57 19.34
N SER A 377 2.79 -7.44 18.15
CA SER A 377 3.49 -7.33 16.87
C SER A 377 3.21 -5.97 16.26
N CYS A 378 4.26 -5.19 16.02
CA CYS A 378 4.18 -3.78 15.64
C CYS A 378 4.72 -3.54 14.22
N ARG A 379 4.02 -2.72 13.46
CA ARG A 379 4.50 -2.13 12.21
C ARG A 379 5.72 -1.26 12.47
N THR A 380 6.70 -1.31 11.55
CA THR A 380 7.94 -0.55 11.67
C THR A 380 8.33 0.09 10.34
N THR A 381 9.43 0.86 10.36
CA THR A 381 10.15 1.32 9.16
C THR A 381 11.32 0.40 8.80
N GLU A 382 11.56 -0.64 9.59
CA GLU A 382 12.59 -1.65 9.36
C GLU A 382 12.12 -2.72 8.37
N ALA A 383 13.01 -3.65 8.03
CA ALA A 383 12.68 -4.74 7.09
C ALA A 383 11.77 -5.84 7.69
N TYR A 384 11.63 -5.86 9.01
CA TYR A 384 10.90 -6.88 9.76
C TYR A 384 10.06 -6.25 10.86
N ARG A 385 9.03 -6.97 11.33
CA ARG A 385 8.18 -6.49 12.41
C ARG A 385 8.89 -6.50 13.74
N TYR A 386 8.62 -5.51 14.60
CA TYR A 386 8.96 -5.59 16.01
C TYR A 386 7.97 -6.46 16.75
N VAL A 387 8.50 -7.32 17.63
CA VAL A 387 7.73 -8.15 18.55
C VAL A 387 8.21 -7.88 19.98
N ALA A 388 7.27 -7.76 20.92
CA ALA A 388 7.58 -7.67 22.35
C ALA A 388 6.63 -8.56 23.14
N LEU A 389 7.05 -8.93 24.36
CA LEU A 389 6.30 -9.76 25.28
C LEU A 389 6.07 -9.01 26.60
N SER A 390 4.89 -9.17 27.15
CA SER A 390 4.53 -8.69 28.49
C SER A 390 4.03 -9.84 29.35
N SER A 391 4.50 -9.93 30.57
CA SER A 391 4.05 -10.92 31.55
C SER A 391 2.94 -10.41 32.50
N ASP A 392 2.57 -9.13 32.35
CA ASP A 392 1.61 -8.42 33.19
C ASP A 392 0.43 -7.80 32.40
N GLY A 393 0.20 -8.32 31.18
CA GLY A 393 -0.91 -7.87 30.35
C GLY A 393 -0.75 -6.45 29.79
N GLY A 394 0.47 -6.05 29.48
CA GLY A 394 0.78 -4.79 28.80
C GLY A 394 1.18 -3.63 29.71
N GLU A 395 1.25 -3.85 31.04
CA GLU A 395 1.72 -2.82 31.98
C GLU A 395 3.23 -2.57 31.83
N THR A 396 4.02 -3.62 31.52
CA THR A 396 5.43 -3.52 31.15
C THR A 396 5.75 -4.44 29.97
N TRP A 397 6.85 -4.16 29.26
CA TRP A 397 7.30 -4.93 28.11
C TRP A 397 8.75 -5.36 28.26
N ASN A 398 9.06 -6.57 27.80
CA ASN A 398 10.45 -6.99 27.60
C ASN A 398 11.07 -6.18 26.45
N GLU A 399 12.41 -6.24 26.33
CA GLU A 399 13.11 -5.61 25.20
C GLU A 399 12.56 -6.11 23.86
N PRO A 400 12.08 -5.24 22.98
CA PRO A 400 11.56 -5.62 21.68
C PRO A 400 12.65 -6.18 20.75
N PHE A 401 12.27 -7.09 19.86
CA PHE A 401 13.16 -7.66 18.86
C PHE A 401 12.50 -7.68 17.48
N LEU A 402 13.33 -7.72 16.42
CA LEU A 402 12.87 -7.90 15.03
C LEU A 402 12.64 -9.38 14.74
N ASP A 403 11.46 -9.74 14.28
CA ASP A 403 11.13 -11.11 13.84
C ASP A 403 11.47 -11.26 12.35
N SER A 404 12.57 -11.92 12.05
CA SER A 404 13.09 -12.11 10.68
C SER A 404 12.18 -12.97 9.78
N ASP A 405 11.21 -13.69 10.32
CA ASP A 405 10.24 -14.47 9.57
C ASP A 405 9.01 -13.65 9.15
N LEU A 406 8.85 -12.45 9.74
CA LEU A 406 7.75 -11.52 9.48
C LEU A 406 8.23 -10.27 8.72
N PRO A 407 8.31 -10.33 7.38
CA PRO A 407 8.73 -9.17 6.59
C PRO A 407 7.76 -8.01 6.74
N GLU A 408 8.31 -6.79 6.86
CA GLU A 408 7.56 -5.55 6.96
C GLU A 408 7.68 -4.73 5.67
N ILE A 409 6.56 -4.25 5.16
CA ILE A 409 6.51 -3.44 3.93
C ILE A 409 5.75 -2.12 4.14
N GLY A 410 5.69 -1.63 5.37
CA GLY A 410 4.96 -0.42 5.74
C GLY A 410 3.45 -0.63 5.77
N CYS A 411 2.96 -1.77 6.30
CA CYS A 411 1.55 -2.13 6.32
C CYS A 411 1.12 -2.71 7.68
N MET A 412 -0.13 -2.43 8.08
CA MET A 412 -0.75 -3.16 9.17
C MET A 412 -0.81 -4.66 8.85
N ALA A 413 -0.67 -5.50 9.85
CA ALA A 413 -0.76 -6.95 9.77
C ALA A 413 -1.64 -7.49 10.91
N SER A 414 -2.34 -8.58 10.66
CA SER A 414 -3.13 -9.26 11.68
C SER A 414 -2.36 -10.43 12.28
N ILE A 415 -2.46 -10.60 13.61
CA ILE A 415 -1.95 -11.76 14.32
C ILE A 415 -3.02 -12.23 15.32
N ILE A 416 -3.37 -13.52 15.27
CA ILE A 416 -4.39 -14.08 16.14
C ILE A 416 -4.03 -15.49 16.63
N ARG A 417 -4.57 -15.87 17.77
CA ARG A 417 -4.58 -17.28 18.20
C ARG A 417 -5.67 -18.05 17.45
N PHE A 418 -5.27 -19.12 16.75
CA PHE A 418 -6.22 -20.07 16.16
C PHE A 418 -6.65 -21.14 17.16
N SER A 419 -5.70 -21.76 17.88
CA SER A 419 -5.94 -22.77 18.88
C SER A 419 -4.80 -22.87 19.91
N SER A 420 -5.07 -23.51 21.02
CA SER A 420 -4.07 -23.79 22.05
C SER A 420 -4.12 -25.27 22.49
N VAL A 421 -3.06 -25.77 23.12
CA VAL A 421 -3.04 -27.11 23.73
C VAL A 421 -4.04 -27.25 24.87
N VAL A 422 -4.61 -26.17 25.35
CA VAL A 422 -5.67 -26.18 26.38
C VAL A 422 -7.03 -26.51 25.77
N SER A 423 -7.31 -25.96 24.57
CA SER A 423 -8.59 -26.17 23.86
C SER A 423 -8.48 -27.24 22.77
N GLU A 424 -7.30 -27.47 22.25
CA GLU A 424 -7.00 -28.34 21.12
C GLU A 424 -5.67 -29.10 21.33
N SER A 425 -5.36 -30.02 20.42
CA SER A 425 -4.13 -30.83 20.50
C SER A 425 -2.84 -30.06 20.22
N ARG A 426 -2.92 -28.82 19.70
CA ARG A 426 -1.77 -28.04 19.23
C ARG A 426 -1.96 -26.55 19.36
N ASN A 427 -0.87 -25.85 19.70
CA ASN A 427 -0.82 -24.39 19.62
C ASN A 427 -0.70 -23.95 18.16
N ARG A 428 -1.51 -22.96 17.78
CA ARG A 428 -1.43 -22.36 16.44
C ARG A 428 -1.70 -20.86 16.53
N ILE A 429 -0.78 -20.09 15.99
CA ILE A 429 -0.94 -18.64 15.78
C ILE A 429 -1.00 -18.39 14.27
N LEU A 430 -1.94 -17.58 13.83
CA LEU A 430 -2.05 -17.12 12.46
C LEU A 430 -1.56 -15.68 12.34
N TYR A 431 -0.92 -15.38 11.21
CA TYR A 431 -0.46 -14.05 10.85
C TYR A 431 -0.81 -13.77 9.39
N SER A 432 -1.32 -12.59 9.07
CA SER A 432 -1.55 -12.16 7.69
C SER A 432 -0.94 -10.80 7.40
N SER A 433 -0.26 -10.71 6.27
CA SER A 433 0.26 -9.44 5.72
C SER A 433 0.52 -9.56 4.22
N PRO A 434 0.56 -8.46 3.47
CA PRO A 434 1.18 -8.44 2.16
C PRO A 434 2.69 -8.67 2.29
N THR A 435 3.32 -9.30 1.28
CA THR A 435 4.72 -9.73 1.37
C THR A 435 5.62 -9.23 0.25
N GLN A 436 5.09 -8.52 -0.75
CA GLN A 436 5.87 -8.04 -1.88
C GLN A 436 5.54 -6.61 -2.29
N GLY A 437 6.58 -5.93 -2.76
CA GLY A 437 6.51 -4.63 -3.43
C GLY A 437 5.88 -3.55 -2.57
N SER A 438 5.09 -2.70 -3.19
CA SER A 438 4.30 -1.65 -2.55
C SER A 438 2.91 -2.18 -2.17
N ARG A 439 2.83 -3.18 -1.26
CA ARG A 439 1.58 -3.80 -0.79
C ARG A 439 0.92 -4.69 -1.85
N GLY A 440 1.36 -5.94 -1.89
CA GLY A 440 0.82 -7.01 -2.72
C GLY A 440 1.20 -8.38 -2.17
N HIS A 441 0.65 -9.44 -2.76
CA HIS A 441 0.87 -10.84 -2.36
C HIS A 441 0.43 -11.09 -0.91
N LEU A 442 -0.86 -10.88 -0.63
CA LEU A 442 -1.41 -11.19 0.69
C LEU A 442 -1.17 -12.65 1.03
N THR A 443 -0.47 -12.88 2.13
CA THR A 443 -0.04 -14.21 2.58
C THR A 443 -0.49 -14.43 4.02
N VAL A 444 -1.02 -15.62 4.31
CA VAL A 444 -1.27 -16.09 5.67
C VAL A 444 -0.16 -17.05 6.09
N ARG A 445 0.37 -16.87 7.29
CA ARG A 445 1.39 -17.72 7.92
C ARG A 445 0.84 -18.38 9.15
N ILE A 446 1.43 -19.52 9.54
CA ILE A 446 1.09 -20.23 10.76
C ILE A 446 2.36 -20.53 11.57
N SER A 447 2.28 -20.27 12.86
CA SER A 447 3.27 -20.65 13.86
C SER A 447 2.70 -21.73 14.79
N TYR A 448 3.53 -22.72 15.13
CA TYR A 448 3.20 -23.80 16.06
C TYR A 448 3.93 -23.71 17.40
N ASP A 449 4.73 -22.67 17.58
CA ASP A 449 5.64 -22.48 18.71
C ASP A 449 5.53 -21.09 19.36
N GLU A 450 4.28 -20.56 19.36
CA GLU A 450 3.92 -19.28 20.01
C GLU A 450 4.59 -18.07 19.33
N GLY A 451 4.62 -18.09 17.98
CA GLY A 451 5.14 -16.97 17.19
C GLY A 451 6.66 -16.91 17.08
N LYS A 452 7.39 -17.99 17.45
CA LYS A 452 8.87 -18.01 17.35
C LYS A 452 9.36 -18.35 15.95
N THR A 453 8.60 -19.21 15.20
CA THR A 453 8.91 -19.55 13.82
C THR A 453 7.63 -19.61 12.98
N TRP A 454 7.73 -19.33 11.67
CA TRP A 454 6.60 -19.21 10.74
C TRP A 454 6.84 -20.05 9.48
N ASN A 455 7.01 -21.35 9.66
CA ASN A 455 7.46 -22.27 8.61
C ASN A 455 6.38 -22.65 7.59
N VAL A 456 5.10 -22.40 7.87
CA VAL A 456 3.99 -22.65 6.96
C VAL A 456 3.41 -21.34 6.51
N SER A 457 3.24 -21.17 5.20
CA SER A 457 2.63 -19.97 4.63
C SER A 457 1.88 -20.30 3.36
N LYS A 458 0.80 -19.58 3.10
CA LYS A 458 0.04 -19.70 1.87
C LYS A 458 -0.38 -18.33 1.34
N LEU A 459 -0.20 -18.15 0.04
CA LEU A 459 -0.69 -16.98 -0.68
C LEU A 459 -2.22 -17.02 -0.71
N ILE A 460 -2.87 -15.90 -0.42
CA ILE A 460 -4.32 -15.72 -0.53
C ILE A 460 -4.66 -15.04 -1.86
N TYR A 461 -3.95 -13.95 -2.16
CA TYR A 461 -4.18 -13.14 -3.35
C TYR A 461 -2.86 -12.57 -3.88
N GLU A 462 -2.63 -12.72 -5.20
CA GLU A 462 -1.38 -12.33 -5.85
C GLU A 462 -1.27 -10.82 -6.09
N GLY A 463 -2.40 -10.13 -6.27
CA GLY A 463 -2.46 -8.73 -6.68
C GLY A 463 -2.23 -7.73 -5.57
N PRO A 464 -2.47 -6.44 -5.87
CA PRO A 464 -2.42 -5.36 -4.89
C PRO A 464 -3.32 -5.67 -3.70
N SER A 465 -2.73 -5.67 -2.51
CA SER A 465 -3.42 -5.98 -1.25
C SER A 465 -2.70 -5.27 -0.10
N ALA A 466 -3.46 -4.83 0.90
CA ALA A 466 -2.88 -4.06 1.99
C ALA A 466 -3.39 -4.55 3.35
N TYR A 467 -3.99 -3.68 4.15
CA TYR A 467 -4.46 -4.01 5.49
C TYR A 467 -5.36 -5.24 5.48
N SER A 468 -5.14 -6.14 6.42
CA SER A 468 -5.89 -7.40 6.54
C SER A 468 -6.17 -7.72 7.99
N HIS A 469 -7.32 -8.36 8.24
CA HIS A 469 -7.69 -8.79 9.58
C HIS A 469 -8.27 -10.21 9.56
N LEU A 470 -7.77 -11.06 10.45
CA LEU A 470 -8.14 -12.47 10.62
C LEU A 470 -9.08 -12.66 11.80
N ILE A 471 -10.01 -13.59 11.69
CA ILE A 471 -10.77 -14.18 12.80
C ILE A 471 -10.90 -15.69 12.61
N VAL A 472 -11.25 -16.40 13.67
CA VAL A 472 -11.57 -17.83 13.66
C VAL A 472 -12.98 -18.03 14.21
N LEU A 473 -13.81 -18.78 13.48
CA LEU A 473 -15.17 -19.13 13.90
C LEU A 473 -15.16 -20.34 14.84
N SER A 474 -16.32 -20.63 15.45
CA SER A 474 -16.47 -21.73 16.40
C SER A 474 -16.25 -23.11 15.79
N ASP A 475 -16.43 -23.25 14.47
CA ASP A 475 -16.16 -24.46 13.68
C ASP A 475 -14.73 -24.52 13.14
N TYR A 476 -13.84 -23.63 13.59
CA TYR A 476 -12.46 -23.45 13.12
C TYR A 476 -12.34 -22.98 11.66
N THR A 477 -13.38 -22.46 11.05
CA THR A 477 -13.27 -21.74 9.78
C THR A 477 -12.46 -20.46 10.00
N ILE A 478 -11.44 -20.26 9.19
CA ILE A 478 -10.63 -19.03 9.19
C ILE A 478 -11.29 -18.03 8.24
N CYS A 479 -11.52 -16.83 8.73
CA CYS A 479 -12.01 -15.74 7.91
C CYS A 479 -10.99 -14.59 7.87
N ILE A 480 -10.86 -13.95 6.71
CA ILE A 480 -10.00 -12.78 6.52
C ILE A 480 -10.76 -11.70 5.77
N LEU A 481 -10.63 -10.46 6.25
CA LEU A 481 -11.10 -9.25 5.59
C LEU A 481 -9.90 -8.41 5.21
N PHE A 482 -9.79 -7.95 3.95
CA PHE A 482 -8.60 -7.23 3.51
C PHE A 482 -8.86 -6.28 2.34
N GLU A 483 -8.00 -5.26 2.25
CA GLU A 483 -7.96 -4.33 1.14
C GLU A 483 -7.40 -5.01 -0.11
N GLN A 484 -8.10 -4.91 -1.25
CA GLN A 484 -7.77 -5.62 -2.47
C GLN A 484 -8.14 -4.82 -3.71
N GLY A 485 -7.33 -4.95 -4.76
CA GLY A 485 -7.68 -4.44 -6.07
C GLY A 485 -6.90 -5.12 -7.20
N HIS A 486 -7.27 -4.77 -8.41
CA HIS A 486 -6.58 -5.23 -9.61
C HIS A 486 -5.34 -4.38 -9.90
N TYR A 487 -5.46 -3.06 -9.73
CA TYR A 487 -4.40 -2.08 -9.95
C TYR A 487 -3.97 -1.38 -8.66
N ASP A 488 -4.90 -1.17 -7.74
CA ASP A 488 -4.67 -0.51 -6.46
C ASP A 488 -5.45 -1.23 -5.34
N TYR A 489 -4.82 -1.46 -4.20
CA TYR A 489 -5.43 -2.16 -3.06
C TYR A 489 -6.66 -1.44 -2.46
N ARG A 490 -6.93 -0.19 -2.84
CA ARG A 490 -8.06 0.61 -2.38
C ARG A 490 -9.35 0.40 -3.18
N GLU A 491 -9.35 -0.48 -4.18
CA GLU A 491 -10.52 -0.68 -5.05
C GLU A 491 -11.70 -1.35 -4.34
N SER A 492 -11.41 -2.22 -3.35
CA SER A 492 -12.45 -2.96 -2.62
C SER A 492 -11.92 -3.58 -1.33
N ILE A 493 -12.86 -3.99 -0.47
CA ILE A 493 -12.59 -4.83 0.69
C ILE A 493 -13.17 -6.21 0.42
N GLN A 494 -12.31 -7.22 0.46
CA GLN A 494 -12.66 -8.62 0.23
C GLN A 494 -12.79 -9.38 1.54
N PHE A 495 -13.80 -10.22 1.62
CA PHE A 495 -13.96 -11.20 2.69
C PHE A 495 -13.73 -12.59 2.12
N CYS A 496 -12.87 -13.38 2.79
CA CYS A 496 -12.58 -14.75 2.40
C CYS A 496 -12.76 -15.72 3.55
N ARG A 497 -13.10 -16.96 3.21
CA ARG A 497 -13.23 -18.09 4.14
C ARG A 497 -12.42 -19.28 3.64
N PHE A 498 -11.69 -19.91 4.55
CA PHE A 498 -10.93 -21.12 4.25
C PHE A 498 -10.70 -21.97 5.51
N THR A 499 -10.26 -23.20 5.33
CA THR A 499 -9.99 -24.14 6.44
C THR A 499 -8.50 -24.22 6.73
N LEU A 500 -8.16 -24.71 7.93
CA LEU A 500 -6.77 -25.03 8.30
C LEU A 500 -6.16 -26.05 7.33
N THR A 501 -6.94 -27.08 6.94
CA THR A 501 -6.52 -28.10 5.97
C THR A 501 -6.14 -27.48 4.63
N TRP A 502 -6.91 -26.51 4.14
CA TRP A 502 -6.57 -25.76 2.93
C TRP A 502 -5.30 -24.93 3.10
N LEU A 503 -5.18 -24.20 4.23
CA LEU A 503 -4.02 -23.34 4.52
C LEU A 503 -2.71 -24.15 4.57
N THR A 504 -2.76 -25.35 5.13
CA THR A 504 -1.60 -26.22 5.36
C THR A 504 -1.41 -27.30 4.29
N GLU A 505 -2.20 -27.27 3.20
CA GLU A 505 -2.17 -28.27 2.13
C GLU A 505 -2.36 -29.72 2.63
N GLY A 506 -3.21 -29.88 3.64
CA GLY A 506 -3.51 -31.15 4.27
C GLY A 506 -2.49 -31.63 5.32
N LEU A 507 -1.46 -30.84 5.62
CA LEU A 507 -0.45 -31.19 6.64
C LEU A 507 -0.98 -31.05 8.08
N ASP A 508 -2.02 -30.28 8.27
CA ASP A 508 -2.66 -30.07 9.57
C ASP A 508 -4.18 -29.93 9.41
N ASN A 509 -4.91 -30.39 10.41
CA ASN A 509 -6.36 -30.32 10.49
C ASN A 509 -6.79 -30.17 11.95
N VAL A 510 -8.01 -29.71 12.16
CA VAL A 510 -8.71 -29.79 13.45
C VAL A 510 -9.52 -31.09 13.43
N ILE A 511 -9.40 -31.89 14.49
CA ILE A 511 -10.07 -33.20 14.61
C ILE A 511 -11.42 -33.02 15.33
#